data_7662d407d4e02b04635b20c0c5c1bd21
#
_entry.id   7662d407d4e02b04635b20c0c5c1bd21
#
_cell.length_a   1.000
_cell.length_b   1.000
_cell.length_c   1.000
_cell.angle_alpha   90.00
_cell.angle_beta   90.00
_cell.angle_gamma   90.00
#
_symmetry.space_group_name_H-M   'P 1'
#
loop_
_entity.id
_entity.type
_entity.pdbx_description
1 polymer ?
#
loop_
_entity_poly.entity_id
_entity_poly.type
_entity_poly.pdbx_seq_one_letter_code
_entity_poly.pdbx_strand_id
1 'polypeptide(L)'
;AKAGAAWLTLSALTEVNRPEEIDWKSIPSMQTIAWKTGTSYGFRDAWAVGVTPRYAVGVWVGNATGEGKPGLVGAQTAGPVLFDIFNYLPSSSWFERPTGVFIDAEICHQSGHLKGRFCEDIDTLLVLPAGLRTEACPYHHLVTLSADESRRIYENCANTEPTIQKSWFVLPPVWEWYYKQHHPEYKSLPPFKPGCGEDT
;
A
#
# COMPACT_ATOMS: atom_id res chain seq x y z
N ALA A 1 8.18 14.99 -15.39
CA ALA A 1 7.22 14.72 -14.29
C ALA A 1 6.92 16.02 -13.56
N LYS A 2 5.68 16.17 -13.02
CA LYS A 2 5.37 17.33 -12.15
C LYS A 2 6.05 17.12 -10.79
N ALA A 3 6.54 18.19 -10.17
CA ALA A 3 7.33 18.13 -8.92
C ALA A 3 6.66 17.30 -7.81
N GLY A 4 5.34 17.48 -7.59
CA GLY A 4 4.62 16.72 -6.58
C GLY A 4 4.57 15.21 -6.87
N ALA A 5 4.38 14.80 -8.13
CA ALA A 5 4.39 13.38 -8.49
C ALA A 5 5.79 12.76 -8.31
N ALA A 6 6.83 13.49 -8.69
CA ALA A 6 8.20 13.05 -8.48
C ALA A 6 8.51 12.88 -6.99
N TRP A 7 8.11 13.86 -6.17
CA TRP A 7 8.32 13.81 -4.72
C TRP A 7 7.59 12.63 -4.07
N LEU A 8 6.31 12.37 -4.41
CA LEU A 8 5.55 11.21 -3.90
C LEU A 8 6.19 9.89 -4.33
N THR A 9 6.63 9.79 -5.59
CA THR A 9 7.31 8.58 -6.08
C THR A 9 8.59 8.31 -5.29
N LEU A 10 9.43 9.33 -5.13
CA LEU A 10 10.66 9.19 -4.36
C LEU A 10 10.38 8.87 -2.89
N SER A 11 9.36 9.50 -2.28
CA SER A 11 8.95 9.19 -0.91
C SER A 11 8.48 7.74 -0.76
N ALA A 12 7.64 7.25 -1.68
CA ALA A 12 7.22 5.85 -1.67
C ALA A 12 8.41 4.87 -1.83
N LEU A 13 9.42 5.24 -2.59
CA LEU A 13 10.62 4.42 -2.78
C LEU A 13 11.56 4.42 -1.56
N THR A 14 11.37 5.28 -0.57
CA THR A 14 12.08 5.18 0.73
C THR A 14 11.50 4.10 1.62
N GLU A 15 10.25 3.65 1.37
CA GLU A 15 9.59 2.61 2.16
C GLU A 15 10.02 1.19 1.78
N VAL A 16 10.78 1.03 0.70
CA VAL A 16 11.29 -0.27 0.27
C VAL A 16 12.30 -0.80 1.30
N ASN A 17 12.09 -2.04 1.78
CA ASN A 17 12.98 -2.67 2.74
C ASN A 17 14.38 -2.81 2.16
N ARG A 18 15.39 -2.39 2.93
CA ARG A 18 16.80 -2.55 2.56
C ARG A 18 17.24 -4.00 2.82
N PRO A 19 18.11 -4.55 1.96
CA PRO A 19 18.73 -5.83 2.22
C PRO A 19 19.46 -5.81 3.57
N GLU A 20 19.27 -6.86 4.38
CA GLU A 20 19.97 -7.07 5.65
C GLU A 20 19.71 -6.03 6.76
N GLU A 21 18.93 -4.98 6.51
CA GLU A 21 18.61 -3.93 7.47
C GLU A 21 17.13 -3.97 7.86
N ILE A 22 16.81 -4.62 8.98
CA ILE A 22 15.42 -4.80 9.43
C ILE A 22 14.79 -3.48 9.91
N ASP A 23 15.60 -2.55 10.42
CA ASP A 23 15.09 -1.33 11.06
C ASP A 23 15.95 -0.06 10.78
N TRP A 24 16.34 0.13 9.54
CA TRP A 24 17.18 1.25 9.13
C TRP A 24 16.59 2.63 9.48
N LYS A 25 15.26 2.74 9.54
CA LYS A 25 14.56 4.00 9.86
C LYS A 25 14.79 4.45 11.32
N SER A 26 15.07 3.51 12.22
CA SER A 26 15.36 3.80 13.62
C SER A 26 16.81 4.20 13.88
N ILE A 27 17.69 4.11 12.87
CA ILE A 27 19.11 4.46 12.97
C ILE A 27 19.33 5.90 12.46
N PRO A 28 19.50 6.91 13.34
CA PRO A 28 19.57 8.31 12.93
C PRO A 28 20.74 8.67 11.99
N SER A 29 21.79 7.84 11.96
CA SER A 29 22.97 8.03 11.11
C SER A 29 22.77 7.53 9.67
N MET A 30 21.70 6.79 9.40
CA MET A 30 21.46 6.27 8.06
C MET A 30 20.81 7.30 7.15
N GLN A 31 21.39 7.48 5.98
CA GLN A 31 20.89 8.39 4.97
C GLN A 31 19.58 7.87 4.36
N THR A 32 18.59 8.77 4.18
CA THR A 32 17.37 8.46 3.43
C THR A 32 17.69 8.36 1.93
N ILE A 33 17.40 7.21 1.33
CA ILE A 33 17.65 6.89 -0.07
C ILE A 33 16.36 6.35 -0.67
N ALA A 34 15.86 6.97 -1.73
CA ALA A 34 14.84 6.38 -2.57
C ALA A 34 15.50 5.32 -3.46
N TRP A 35 15.06 4.08 -3.42
CA TRP A 35 15.70 3.05 -4.21
C TRP A 35 14.73 2.02 -4.78
N LYS A 36 15.14 1.37 -5.87
CA LYS A 36 14.37 0.32 -6.54
C LYS A 36 15.31 -0.68 -7.18
N THR A 37 14.93 -1.93 -7.10
CA THR A 37 15.61 -3.02 -7.79
C THR A 37 14.86 -3.45 -9.06
N GLY A 38 15.60 -4.07 -9.95
CA GLY A 38 15.10 -4.78 -11.11
C GLY A 38 15.83 -6.10 -11.27
N THR A 39 15.12 -7.13 -11.72
CA THR A 39 15.68 -8.41 -12.10
C THR A 39 15.10 -8.76 -13.46
N SER A 40 15.95 -8.99 -14.46
CA SER A 40 15.49 -9.39 -15.79
C SER A 40 14.99 -10.83 -15.82
N TYR A 41 14.15 -11.14 -16.81
CA TYR A 41 13.71 -12.51 -17.03
C TYR A 41 14.91 -13.45 -17.29
N GLY A 42 14.90 -14.60 -16.61
CA GLY A 42 15.98 -15.59 -16.70
C GLY A 42 17.23 -15.21 -15.90
N PHE A 43 17.12 -14.27 -14.94
CA PHE A 43 18.23 -13.87 -14.05
C PHE A 43 19.50 -13.43 -14.79
N ARG A 44 19.35 -12.66 -15.87
CA ARG A 44 20.47 -12.16 -16.69
C ARG A 44 21.06 -10.88 -16.14
N ASP A 45 20.18 -10.00 -15.62
CA ASP A 45 20.54 -8.68 -15.12
C ASP A 45 19.90 -8.45 -13.75
N ALA A 46 20.69 -8.02 -12.81
CA ALA A 46 20.28 -7.55 -11.52
C ALA A 46 20.62 -6.07 -11.40
N TRP A 47 19.62 -5.21 -11.22
CA TRP A 47 19.77 -3.77 -11.09
C TRP A 47 19.38 -3.30 -9.70
N ALA A 48 20.08 -2.29 -9.22
CA ALA A 48 19.66 -1.45 -8.11
C ALA A 48 19.94 0.01 -8.46
N VAL A 49 18.93 0.88 -8.33
CA VAL A 49 19.08 2.32 -8.54
C VAL A 49 18.66 3.03 -7.27
N GLY A 50 19.50 3.93 -6.79
CA GLY A 50 19.26 4.74 -5.59
C GLY A 50 19.41 6.22 -5.91
N VAL A 51 18.59 7.06 -5.25
CA VAL A 51 18.57 8.51 -5.47
C VAL A 51 18.52 9.25 -4.15
N THR A 52 19.34 10.26 -4.03
CA THR A 52 19.31 11.30 -2.99
C THR A 52 19.29 12.68 -3.67
N PRO A 53 19.11 13.78 -2.96
CA PRO A 53 19.16 15.13 -3.58
C PRO A 53 20.47 15.46 -4.30
N ARG A 54 21.56 14.78 -3.94
CA ARG A 54 22.91 15.07 -4.51
C ARG A 54 23.38 14.00 -5.49
N TYR A 55 22.91 12.76 -5.35
CA TYR A 55 23.46 11.64 -6.09
C TYR A 55 22.36 10.75 -6.66
N ALA A 56 22.59 10.25 -7.86
CA ALA A 56 21.87 9.12 -8.44
C ALA A 56 22.91 8.04 -8.74
N VAL A 57 22.74 6.87 -8.14
CA VAL A 57 23.64 5.73 -8.28
C VAL A 57 22.90 4.57 -8.91
N GLY A 58 23.46 4.00 -9.94
CA GLY A 58 22.96 2.77 -10.56
C GLY A 58 24.01 1.67 -10.45
N VAL A 59 23.59 0.50 -9.98
CA VAL A 59 24.41 -0.71 -9.90
C VAL A 59 23.82 -1.76 -10.80
N TRP A 60 24.65 -2.31 -11.66
CA TRP A 60 24.31 -3.46 -12.49
C TRP A 60 25.23 -4.63 -12.15
N VAL A 61 24.64 -5.79 -11.95
CA VAL A 61 25.34 -7.05 -11.77
C VAL A 61 24.79 -8.03 -12.80
N GLY A 62 25.65 -8.59 -13.60
CA GLY A 62 25.24 -9.49 -14.69
C GLY A 62 26.43 -10.15 -15.36
N ASN A 63 26.14 -10.94 -16.39
CA ASN A 63 27.16 -11.57 -17.22
C ASN A 63 27.24 -10.83 -18.55
N ALA A 64 28.43 -10.42 -18.94
CA ALA A 64 28.67 -9.75 -20.22
C ALA A 64 28.26 -10.60 -21.46
N THR A 65 28.18 -11.92 -21.31
CA THR A 65 27.69 -12.84 -22.37
C THR A 65 26.17 -12.88 -22.46
N GLY A 66 25.45 -12.26 -21.50
CA GLY A 66 23.98 -12.33 -21.39
C GLY A 66 23.45 -13.68 -20.88
N GLU A 67 24.31 -14.54 -20.39
CA GLU A 67 23.91 -15.82 -19.78
C GLU A 67 23.28 -15.56 -18.40
N GLY A 68 22.10 -16.14 -18.14
CA GLY A 68 21.41 -16.03 -16.86
C GLY A 68 22.06 -16.91 -15.80
N LYS A 69 22.14 -16.38 -14.57
CA LYS A 69 22.63 -17.13 -13.41
C LYS A 69 21.50 -17.23 -12.38
N PRO A 70 20.97 -18.45 -12.09
CA PRO A 70 19.95 -18.62 -11.06
C PRO A 70 20.36 -17.97 -9.74
N GLY A 71 19.44 -17.21 -9.12
CA GLY A 71 19.72 -16.49 -7.89
C GLY A 71 20.32 -15.08 -8.07
N LEU A 72 20.56 -14.63 -9.30
CA LEU A 72 20.98 -13.26 -9.59
C LEU A 72 19.76 -12.31 -9.46
N VAL A 73 19.48 -11.89 -8.23
CA VAL A 73 18.33 -11.03 -7.88
C VAL A 73 18.81 -9.66 -7.45
N GLY A 74 18.20 -8.60 -8.01
CA GLY A 74 18.62 -7.22 -7.78
C GLY A 74 18.74 -6.84 -6.31
N ALA A 75 17.80 -7.25 -5.46
CA ALA A 75 17.83 -6.95 -4.03
C ALA A 75 19.00 -7.60 -3.30
N GLN A 76 19.39 -8.83 -3.70
CA GLN A 76 20.41 -9.62 -3.00
C GLN A 76 21.82 -9.39 -3.53
N THR A 77 21.96 -8.94 -4.78
CA THR A 77 23.26 -8.80 -5.44
C THR A 77 23.66 -7.35 -5.70
N ALA A 78 22.78 -6.57 -6.34
CA ALA A 78 23.05 -5.17 -6.66
C ALA A 78 22.72 -4.22 -5.49
N GLY A 79 21.71 -4.56 -4.65
CA GLY A 79 21.28 -3.76 -3.50
C GLY A 79 22.39 -3.51 -2.49
N PRO A 80 23.07 -4.53 -1.94
CA PRO A 80 24.18 -4.33 -0.99
C PRO A 80 25.26 -3.41 -1.53
N VAL A 81 25.68 -3.62 -2.78
CA VAL A 81 26.70 -2.78 -3.45
C VAL A 81 26.22 -1.32 -3.57
N LEU A 82 24.94 -1.11 -3.87
CA LEU A 82 24.35 0.23 -3.93
C LEU A 82 24.49 0.96 -2.58
N PHE A 83 24.12 0.30 -1.47
CA PHE A 83 24.20 0.89 -0.14
C PHE A 83 25.65 1.10 0.31
N ASP A 84 26.55 0.19 -0.01
CA ASP A 84 27.98 0.38 0.24
C ASP A 84 28.50 1.65 -0.45
N ILE A 85 28.14 1.89 -1.72
CA ILE A 85 28.51 3.11 -2.41
C ILE A 85 27.95 4.34 -1.68
N PHE A 86 26.68 4.32 -1.27
CA PHE A 86 26.09 5.44 -0.55
C PHE A 86 26.73 5.70 0.81
N ASN A 87 27.24 4.68 1.49
CA ASN A 87 27.96 4.81 2.76
C ASN A 87 29.29 5.59 2.60
N TYR A 88 29.90 5.57 1.42
CA TYR A 88 31.10 6.36 1.11
C TYR A 88 30.79 7.77 0.61
N LEU A 89 29.57 8.05 0.18
CA LEU A 89 29.19 9.35 -0.32
C LEU A 89 28.78 10.29 0.83
N PRO A 90 29.07 11.59 0.74
CA PRO A 90 28.59 12.56 1.72
C PRO A 90 27.05 12.50 1.85
N SER A 91 26.58 12.47 3.08
CA SER A 91 25.14 12.51 3.36
C SER A 91 24.51 13.80 2.89
N SER A 92 23.22 13.79 2.61
CA SER A 92 22.43 14.95 2.27
C SER A 92 21.09 14.92 3.00
N SER A 93 20.47 16.08 3.19
CA SER A 93 19.08 16.17 3.59
C SER A 93 18.18 15.49 2.55
N TRP A 94 16.97 15.13 2.94
CA TRP A 94 15.97 14.63 1.99
C TRP A 94 15.44 15.74 1.08
N PHE A 95 14.81 15.37 -0.02
CA PHE A 95 14.15 16.33 -0.92
C PHE A 95 13.08 17.13 -0.19
N GLU A 96 13.12 18.46 -0.34
CA GLU A 96 12.08 19.32 0.18
C GLU A 96 10.74 19.01 -0.49
N ARG A 97 9.69 18.97 0.33
CA ARG A 97 8.32 18.79 -0.18
C ARG A 97 7.91 20.04 -0.97
N PRO A 98 7.49 19.89 -2.24
CA PRO A 98 7.01 21.03 -3.03
C PRO A 98 5.80 21.70 -2.35
N THR A 99 5.85 23.02 -2.19
CA THR A 99 4.79 23.82 -1.60
C THR A 99 3.65 24.08 -2.59
N GLY A 100 2.41 24.15 -2.10
CA GLY A 100 1.24 24.54 -2.89
C GLY A 100 0.79 23.54 -3.98
N VAL A 101 1.34 22.32 -3.99
CA VAL A 101 0.98 21.30 -4.98
C VAL A 101 0.13 20.16 -4.41
N PHE A 102 0.02 20.09 -3.11
CA PHE A 102 -0.76 19.07 -2.40
C PHE A 102 -1.98 19.69 -1.74
N ILE A 103 -2.99 18.86 -1.54
CA ILE A 103 -4.22 19.15 -0.82
C ILE A 103 -4.49 18.02 0.15
N ASP A 104 -5.12 18.32 1.27
CA ASP A 104 -5.58 17.30 2.20
C ASP A 104 -6.82 16.60 1.64
N ALA A 105 -6.87 15.29 1.78
CA ALA A 105 -8.02 14.47 1.42
C ALA A 105 -8.30 13.41 2.49
N GLU A 106 -9.58 13.18 2.76
CA GLU A 106 -10.02 12.09 3.61
C GLU A 106 -10.01 10.79 2.81
N ILE A 107 -9.22 9.84 3.26
CA ILE A 107 -8.99 8.54 2.63
C ILE A 107 -9.53 7.44 3.53
N CYS A 108 -10.24 6.49 2.98
CA CYS A 108 -10.63 5.30 3.71
C CYS A 108 -9.40 4.49 4.08
N HIS A 109 -9.16 4.27 5.37
CA HIS A 109 -7.99 3.55 5.88
C HIS A 109 -7.85 2.15 5.28
N GLN A 110 -8.95 1.40 5.19
CA GLN A 110 -8.94 0.01 4.74
C GLN A 110 -8.78 -0.16 3.23
N SER A 111 -9.32 0.76 2.41
CA SER A 111 -9.32 0.60 0.96
C SER A 111 -8.34 1.49 0.21
N GLY A 112 -7.84 2.55 0.82
CA GLY A 112 -7.02 3.57 0.16
C GLY A 112 -7.77 4.46 -0.85
N HIS A 113 -9.09 4.30 -0.99
CA HIS A 113 -9.94 5.18 -1.82
C HIS A 113 -10.29 6.47 -1.08
N LEU A 114 -10.79 7.47 -1.79
CA LEU A 114 -11.44 8.61 -1.13
C LEU A 114 -12.55 8.10 -0.21
N LYS A 115 -12.75 8.79 0.91
CA LYS A 115 -13.78 8.47 1.88
C LYS A 115 -15.13 8.30 1.21
N GLY A 116 -15.75 7.15 1.36
CA GLY A 116 -17.13 6.86 0.98
C GLY A 116 -18.13 7.21 2.09
N ARG A 117 -19.41 7.15 1.77
CA ARG A 117 -20.51 7.53 2.69
C ARG A 117 -20.48 6.77 4.02
N PHE A 118 -20.04 5.51 3.98
CA PHE A 118 -20.08 4.62 5.13
C PHE A 118 -18.69 4.30 5.71
N CYS A 119 -17.63 5.00 5.28
CA CYS A 119 -16.30 4.85 5.88
C CYS A 119 -16.27 5.54 7.24
N GLU A 120 -15.96 4.77 8.28
CA GLU A 120 -15.83 5.24 9.67
C GLU A 120 -14.36 5.49 10.03
N ASP A 121 -13.47 4.61 9.58
CA ASP A 121 -12.03 4.71 9.79
C ASP A 121 -11.38 5.40 8.58
N ILE A 122 -10.85 6.61 8.82
CA ILE A 122 -10.34 7.50 7.78
C ILE A 122 -9.00 8.10 8.17
N ASP A 123 -8.13 8.24 7.18
CA ASP A 123 -6.88 8.99 7.27
C ASP A 123 -7.00 10.32 6.53
N THR A 124 -6.35 11.36 7.02
CA THR A 124 -6.15 12.59 6.26
C THR A 124 -4.76 12.55 5.62
N LEU A 125 -4.72 12.42 4.29
CA LEU A 125 -3.48 12.31 3.52
C LEU A 125 -3.33 13.47 2.55
N LEU A 126 -2.07 13.85 2.32
CA LEU A 126 -1.70 14.81 1.29
C LEU A 126 -1.75 14.13 -0.09
N VAL A 127 -2.63 14.59 -0.94
CA VAL A 127 -2.79 14.08 -2.31
C VAL A 127 -2.57 15.16 -3.35
N LEU A 128 -2.23 14.76 -4.56
CA LEU A 128 -2.25 15.67 -5.69
C LEU A 128 -3.71 15.95 -6.11
N PRO A 129 -4.03 17.11 -6.69
CA PRO A 129 -5.40 17.41 -7.16
C PRO A 129 -6.00 16.36 -8.10
N ALA A 130 -5.13 15.62 -8.82
CA ALA A 130 -5.57 14.50 -9.65
C ALA A 130 -6.13 13.32 -8.83
N GLY A 131 -5.67 13.14 -7.60
CA GLY A 131 -6.14 12.08 -6.68
C GLY A 131 -7.61 12.27 -6.27
N LEU A 132 -8.10 13.51 -6.24
CA LEU A 132 -9.52 13.77 -5.93
C LEU A 132 -10.50 13.31 -7.04
N ARG A 133 -9.99 12.85 -8.18
CA ARG A 133 -10.81 12.28 -9.25
C ARG A 133 -10.97 10.77 -9.16
N THR A 134 -10.35 10.14 -8.17
CA THR A 134 -10.57 8.71 -7.89
C THR A 134 -11.94 8.51 -7.29
N GLU A 135 -12.49 7.31 -7.43
CA GLU A 135 -13.78 6.97 -6.87
C GLU A 135 -13.74 6.99 -5.34
N ALA A 136 -14.87 7.35 -4.73
CA ALA A 136 -15.08 7.15 -3.30
C ALA A 136 -15.12 5.63 -2.99
N CYS A 137 -14.75 5.26 -1.78
CA CYS A 137 -14.69 3.87 -1.34
C CYS A 137 -16.00 3.11 -1.66
N PRO A 138 -15.96 2.10 -2.54
CA PRO A 138 -17.13 1.32 -2.89
C PRO A 138 -17.34 0.10 -1.97
N TYR A 139 -16.43 -0.13 -1.01
CA TYR A 139 -16.38 -1.37 -0.22
C TYR A 139 -17.06 -1.28 1.14
N HIS A 140 -17.37 -0.07 1.63
CA HIS A 140 -18.12 0.08 2.87
C HIS A 140 -19.61 0.17 2.57
N HIS A 141 -20.35 -0.78 3.14
CA HIS A 141 -21.80 -0.86 3.01
C HIS A 141 -22.44 -0.76 4.39
N LEU A 142 -23.57 -0.07 4.47
CA LEU A 142 -24.40 -0.11 5.67
C LEU A 142 -25.17 -1.42 5.67
N VAL A 143 -24.98 -2.24 6.70
CA VAL A 143 -25.64 -3.55 6.85
C VAL A 143 -26.49 -3.56 8.09
N THR A 144 -27.68 -4.17 8.00
CA THR A 144 -28.57 -4.39 9.15
C THR A 144 -28.26 -5.75 9.74
N LEU A 145 -27.94 -5.76 11.03
CA LEU A 145 -27.54 -6.96 11.79
C LEU A 145 -28.50 -7.21 12.94
N SER A 146 -28.53 -8.45 13.42
CA SER A 146 -29.10 -8.80 14.74
C SER A 146 -28.33 -8.07 15.85
N ALA A 147 -28.95 -7.89 17.00
CA ALA A 147 -28.35 -7.18 18.13
C ALA A 147 -27.01 -7.78 18.62
N ASP A 148 -26.77 -9.06 18.40
CA ASP A 148 -25.53 -9.78 18.70
C ASP A 148 -24.51 -9.77 17.54
N GLU A 149 -24.79 -9.06 16.46
CA GLU A 149 -23.99 -8.96 15.21
C GLU A 149 -23.72 -10.30 14.49
N SER A 150 -24.38 -11.39 14.88
CA SER A 150 -24.09 -12.71 14.34
C SER A 150 -24.76 -12.99 12.99
N ARG A 151 -25.81 -12.25 12.63
CA ARG A 151 -26.63 -12.45 11.43
C ARG A 151 -27.00 -11.14 10.76
N ARG A 152 -27.05 -11.16 9.42
CA ARG A 152 -27.68 -10.09 8.64
C ARG A 152 -29.18 -10.26 8.65
N ILE A 153 -29.89 -9.14 8.72
CA ILE A 153 -31.34 -9.09 8.73
C ILE A 153 -31.80 -8.39 7.44
N TYR A 154 -32.68 -9.02 6.69
CA TYR A 154 -33.34 -8.38 5.56
C TYR A 154 -34.38 -7.36 6.03
N GLU A 155 -34.69 -6.39 5.18
CA GLU A 155 -35.67 -5.33 5.50
C GLU A 155 -37.04 -5.88 5.89
N ASN A 156 -37.48 -6.96 5.29
CA ASN A 156 -38.75 -7.62 5.59
C ASN A 156 -38.83 -8.24 7.01
N CYS A 157 -37.68 -8.51 7.62
CA CYS A 157 -37.58 -9.04 8.98
C CYS A 157 -37.13 -8.00 10.02
N ALA A 158 -36.74 -6.80 9.61
CA ALA A 158 -36.16 -5.77 10.50
C ALA A 158 -37.12 -5.30 11.61
N ASN A 159 -38.42 -5.48 11.41
CA ASN A 159 -39.45 -5.09 12.39
C ASN A 159 -39.80 -6.18 13.41
N THR A 160 -39.22 -7.37 13.31
CA THR A 160 -39.56 -8.52 14.16
C THR A 160 -38.66 -8.68 15.37
N GLU A 161 -37.52 -7.99 15.38
CA GLU A 161 -36.53 -8.06 16.47
C GLU A 161 -35.66 -6.80 16.52
N PRO A 162 -34.94 -6.55 17.63
CA PRO A 162 -33.98 -5.47 17.72
C PRO A 162 -32.86 -5.66 16.69
N THR A 163 -32.62 -4.63 15.88
CA THR A 163 -31.55 -4.62 14.87
C THR A 163 -30.62 -3.43 15.09
N ILE A 164 -29.39 -3.57 14.60
CA ILE A 164 -28.41 -2.49 14.54
C ILE A 164 -27.98 -2.27 13.10
N GLN A 165 -27.66 -1.05 12.75
CA GLN A 165 -27.02 -0.71 11.48
C GLN A 165 -25.54 -0.43 11.72
N LYS A 166 -24.70 -1.07 10.90
CA LYS A 166 -23.25 -0.96 11.04
C LYS A 166 -22.59 -0.86 9.66
N SER A 167 -21.58 -0.04 9.58
CA SER A 167 -20.70 -0.04 8.42
C SER A 167 -19.88 -1.33 8.37
N TRP A 168 -19.79 -1.93 7.21
CA TRP A 168 -19.05 -3.17 7.01
C TRP A 168 -18.19 -3.11 5.76
N PHE A 169 -16.92 -3.44 5.90
CA PHE A 169 -15.98 -3.51 4.79
C PHE A 169 -16.11 -4.84 4.07
N VAL A 170 -16.59 -4.81 2.83
CA VAL A 170 -16.90 -5.99 2.02
C VAL A 170 -16.10 -5.97 0.75
N LEU A 171 -15.29 -6.98 0.54
CA LEU A 171 -14.52 -7.16 -0.68
C LEU A 171 -15.16 -8.19 -1.61
N PRO A 172 -14.95 -8.09 -2.93
CA PRO A 172 -15.29 -9.15 -3.86
C PRO A 172 -14.65 -10.48 -3.43
N PRO A 173 -15.29 -11.65 -3.66
CA PRO A 173 -14.88 -12.94 -3.08
C PRO A 173 -13.40 -13.31 -3.32
N VAL A 174 -12.88 -13.04 -4.52
CA VAL A 174 -11.48 -13.33 -4.86
C VAL A 174 -10.53 -12.42 -4.07
N TRP A 175 -10.85 -11.14 -3.95
CA TRP A 175 -10.03 -10.17 -3.21
C TRP A 175 -10.12 -10.43 -1.70
N GLU A 176 -11.31 -10.77 -1.20
CA GLU A 176 -11.52 -11.17 0.19
C GLU A 176 -10.62 -12.34 0.58
N TRP A 177 -10.52 -13.36 -0.29
CA TRP A 177 -9.68 -14.52 -0.04
C TRP A 177 -8.20 -14.15 0.12
N TYR A 178 -7.65 -13.30 -0.77
CA TYR A 178 -6.26 -12.83 -0.66
C TYR A 178 -6.06 -11.89 0.53
N TYR A 179 -7.01 -10.98 0.77
CA TYR A 179 -6.92 -9.99 1.83
C TYR A 179 -6.84 -10.65 3.21
N LYS A 180 -7.66 -11.65 3.48
CA LYS A 180 -7.67 -12.41 4.75
C LYS A 180 -6.33 -13.06 5.10
N GLN A 181 -5.50 -13.41 4.12
CA GLN A 181 -4.20 -14.04 4.38
C GLN A 181 -3.22 -13.08 5.04
N HIS A 182 -3.39 -11.79 4.84
CA HIS A 182 -2.51 -10.73 5.35
C HIS A 182 -3.19 -9.86 6.43
N HIS A 183 -4.50 -10.01 6.60
CA HIS A 183 -5.35 -9.24 7.51
C HIS A 183 -6.21 -10.16 8.39
N PRO A 184 -5.64 -10.76 9.44
CA PRO A 184 -6.35 -11.68 10.31
C PRO A 184 -7.52 -11.02 11.08
N GLU A 185 -7.48 -9.68 11.20
CA GLU A 185 -8.55 -8.87 11.80
C GLU A 185 -9.78 -8.73 10.90
N TYR A 186 -9.68 -9.04 9.61
CA TYR A 186 -10.79 -8.91 8.67
C TYR A 186 -11.96 -9.81 9.02
N LYS A 187 -13.11 -9.21 9.15
CA LYS A 187 -14.37 -9.91 9.44
C LYS A 187 -15.20 -10.07 8.16
N SER A 188 -15.44 -11.32 7.77
CA SER A 188 -16.38 -11.60 6.69
C SER A 188 -17.77 -11.13 7.06
N LEU A 189 -18.53 -10.81 6.03
CA LEU A 189 -19.92 -10.43 6.20
C LEU A 189 -20.71 -11.59 6.84
N PRO A 190 -21.45 -11.39 7.94
CA PRO A 190 -22.23 -12.43 8.57
C PRO A 190 -23.25 -13.05 7.61
N PRO A 191 -23.61 -14.33 7.76
CA PRO A 191 -24.64 -14.93 6.95
C PRO A 191 -26.02 -14.32 7.27
N PHE A 192 -26.95 -14.44 6.36
CA PHE A 192 -28.33 -14.02 6.62
C PHE A 192 -29.00 -14.91 7.66
N LYS A 193 -29.96 -14.33 8.40
CA LYS A 193 -30.81 -15.06 9.33
C LYS A 193 -31.68 -16.04 8.54
N PRO A 194 -31.74 -17.35 8.92
CA PRO A 194 -32.61 -18.32 8.28
C PRO A 194 -34.07 -17.86 8.37
N GLY A 195 -34.82 -18.00 7.29
CA GLY A 195 -36.24 -17.60 7.20
C GLY A 195 -36.43 -16.07 6.95
N CYS A 196 -35.36 -15.30 6.93
CA CYS A 196 -35.35 -13.93 6.49
C CYS A 196 -34.48 -13.84 5.21
N GLY A 197 -35.06 -14.14 4.07
CA GLY A 197 -34.38 -14.07 2.79
C GLY A 197 -35.32 -13.55 1.71
N GLU A 198 -34.77 -13.23 0.53
CA GLU A 198 -35.59 -13.04 -0.64
C GLU A 198 -36.39 -14.32 -0.88
N ASP A 199 -37.72 -14.23 -0.92
CA ASP A 199 -38.54 -15.27 -1.50
C ASP A 199 -38.08 -15.45 -2.95
N THR A 200 -37.45 -16.58 -3.24
CA THR A 200 -37.02 -17.01 -4.58
C THR A 200 -38.17 -17.17 -5.53
#